data_1a6afb828f122167988171abb1c5b713
#
_entry.id   1a6afb828f122167988171abb1c5b713
#
_cell.length_a   1.000
_cell.length_b   1.000
_cell.length_c   1.000
_cell.angle_alpha   90.00
_cell.angle_beta   90.00
_cell.angle_gamma   90.00
#
_symmetry.space_group_name_H-M   'P 1'
#
loop_
_entity.id
_entity.type
_entity.pdbx_description
1 polymer ?
#
loop_
_entity_poly.entity_id
_entity_poly.type
_entity_poly.pdbx_seq_one_letter_code
_entity_poly.pdbx_strand_id
1 'polypeptide(L)'
;IIFAIFIAVFTTNTIVKPVNNLREVLLSLGKGIFPKEEIEIRNDEVGDMSAAVVDLVDGMKKTTHFAKEVGQSNFNSPYKPLSEEDVLGHALLKMRDELAETERILEQKVKERTEEIVLQRDENERQRLKLEDLYKAVTASIRYAKRLQNSILPPKEVIQTICPDSFVLYKPKDIVSGDF
;
A
#
# COMPACT_ATOMS: atom_id res chain seq x y z
N ILE A 1 35.10 58.51 -27.68
CA ILE A 1 34.97 57.07 -28.01
C ILE A 1 35.40 56.22 -26.80
N ILE A 2 36.60 56.40 -26.24
CA ILE A 2 37.15 55.62 -25.13
C ILE A 2 36.22 55.69 -23.89
N PHE A 3 35.72 56.87 -23.51
CA PHE A 3 34.83 57.09 -22.37
C PHE A 3 33.46 56.39 -22.55
N ALA A 4 32.93 56.36 -23.78
CA ALA A 4 31.69 55.68 -24.08
C ALA A 4 31.83 54.14 -23.99
N ILE A 5 32.99 53.61 -24.43
CA ILE A 5 33.30 52.16 -24.26
C ILE A 5 33.46 51.80 -22.77
N PHE A 6 34.11 52.64 -21.99
CA PHE A 6 34.25 52.43 -20.55
C PHE A 6 32.87 52.41 -19.85
N ILE A 7 32.01 53.37 -20.13
CA ILE A 7 30.63 53.37 -19.57
C ILE A 7 29.88 52.12 -20.00
N ALA A 8 29.95 51.71 -21.26
CA ALA A 8 29.25 50.54 -21.75
C ALA A 8 29.74 49.25 -21.06
N VAL A 9 31.05 49.06 -20.91
CA VAL A 9 31.61 47.91 -20.19
C VAL A 9 31.27 47.95 -18.72
N PHE A 10 31.34 49.10 -18.07
CA PHE A 10 30.97 49.28 -16.68
C PHE A 10 29.49 48.95 -16.44
N THR A 11 28.55 49.49 -17.23
CA THR A 11 27.12 49.22 -17.12
C THR A 11 26.80 47.75 -17.38
N THR A 12 27.47 47.16 -18.38
CA THR A 12 27.27 45.72 -18.67
C THR A 12 27.68 44.82 -17.51
N ASN A 13 28.82 45.07 -16.91
CA ASN A 13 29.33 44.24 -15.81
C ASN A 13 28.59 44.52 -14.49
N THR A 14 28.16 45.76 -14.25
CA THR A 14 27.58 46.17 -12.98
C THR A 14 26.07 45.94 -12.92
N ILE A 15 25.37 46.03 -14.04
CA ILE A 15 23.90 45.92 -14.08
C ILE A 15 23.41 44.75 -14.93
N VAL A 16 23.83 44.71 -16.21
CA VAL A 16 23.26 43.78 -17.17
C VAL A 16 23.52 42.32 -16.83
N LYS A 17 24.77 41.97 -16.51
CA LYS A 17 25.14 40.59 -16.16
C LYS A 17 24.42 40.08 -14.91
N PRO A 18 24.44 40.77 -13.74
CA PRO A 18 23.75 40.32 -12.55
C PRO A 18 22.25 40.16 -12.77
N VAL A 19 21.59 41.10 -13.46
CA VAL A 19 20.17 41.03 -13.77
C VAL A 19 19.85 39.82 -14.66
N ASN A 20 20.68 39.54 -15.66
CA ASN A 20 20.52 38.34 -16.47
C ASN A 20 20.70 37.06 -15.67
N ASN A 21 21.66 37.00 -14.75
CA ASN A 21 21.81 35.83 -13.86
C ASN A 21 20.57 35.60 -13.00
N LEU A 22 20.03 36.64 -12.38
CA LEU A 22 18.76 36.56 -11.62
C LEU A 22 17.61 36.09 -12.50
N ARG A 23 17.50 36.61 -13.72
CA ARG A 23 16.50 36.18 -14.70
C ARG A 23 16.60 34.68 -15.00
N GLU A 24 17.81 34.14 -15.19
CA GLU A 24 18.02 32.71 -15.46
C GLU A 24 17.68 31.83 -14.25
N VAL A 25 18.01 32.31 -13.05
CA VAL A 25 17.60 31.62 -11.80
C VAL A 25 16.07 31.56 -11.70
N LEU A 26 15.37 32.68 -11.92
CA LEU A 26 13.91 32.73 -11.89
C LEU A 26 13.27 31.83 -12.96
N LEU A 27 13.83 31.81 -14.18
CA LEU A 27 13.35 30.91 -15.23
C LEU A 27 13.57 29.43 -14.89
N SER A 28 14.66 29.10 -14.21
CA SER A 28 14.93 27.73 -13.72
C SER A 28 13.99 27.34 -12.60
N LEU A 29 13.74 28.24 -11.65
CA LEU A 29 12.75 28.06 -10.58
C LEU A 29 11.34 27.83 -11.13
N GLY A 30 10.96 28.58 -12.17
CA GLY A 30 9.69 28.39 -12.87
C GLY A 30 9.52 27.01 -13.51
N LYS A 31 10.63 26.30 -13.74
CA LYS A 31 10.67 24.89 -14.19
C LYS A 31 10.82 23.88 -13.04
N GLY A 32 10.80 24.33 -11.78
CA GLY A 32 11.03 23.51 -10.62
C GLY A 32 12.50 23.10 -10.39
N ILE A 33 13.46 23.80 -11.06
CA ILE A 33 14.89 23.50 -10.96
C ILE A 33 15.53 24.51 -10.01
N PHE A 34 16.10 24.04 -8.91
CA PHE A 34 16.81 24.89 -7.96
C PHE A 34 18.23 25.21 -8.47
N PRO A 35 18.70 26.46 -8.26
CA PRO A 35 20.05 26.83 -8.62
C PRO A 35 21.07 26.02 -7.82
N LYS A 36 22.16 25.62 -8.49
CA LYS A 36 23.27 24.88 -7.87
C LYS A 36 24.34 25.82 -7.31
N GLU A 37 24.44 27.01 -7.87
CA GLU A 37 25.41 28.02 -7.49
C GLU A 37 24.79 29.01 -6.50
N GLU A 38 25.60 29.53 -5.63
CA GLU A 38 25.21 30.59 -4.70
C GLU A 38 24.96 31.88 -5.47
N ILE A 39 23.86 32.56 -5.14
CA ILE A 39 23.52 33.84 -5.74
C ILE A 39 24.32 34.92 -5.01
N GLU A 40 25.12 35.66 -5.73
CA GLU A 40 25.97 36.75 -5.19
C GLU A 40 25.05 37.89 -4.69
N ILE A 41 25.20 38.25 -3.42
CA ILE A 41 24.49 39.37 -2.81
C ILE A 41 25.43 40.58 -2.78
N ARG A 42 25.02 41.68 -3.42
CA ARG A 42 25.79 42.93 -3.51
C ARG A 42 25.15 43.98 -2.61
N ASN A 43 25.88 45.07 -2.38
CA ASN A 43 25.35 46.22 -1.60
C ASN A 43 24.79 47.31 -2.54
N ASP A 44 23.82 46.91 -3.38
CA ASP A 44 23.11 47.82 -4.29
C ASP A 44 21.67 47.28 -4.50
N GLU A 45 20.85 47.97 -5.29
CA GLU A 45 19.47 47.58 -5.58
C GLU A 45 19.38 46.20 -6.26
N VAL A 46 20.39 45.79 -7.01
CA VAL A 46 20.47 44.46 -7.60
C VAL A 46 20.76 43.42 -6.50
N GLY A 47 21.56 43.78 -5.50
CA GLY A 47 21.79 42.96 -4.31
C GLY A 47 20.53 42.72 -3.49
N ASP A 48 19.65 43.73 -3.34
CA ASP A 48 18.36 43.58 -2.68
C ASP A 48 17.45 42.62 -3.45
N MET A 49 17.44 42.69 -4.76
CA MET A 49 16.73 41.72 -5.62
C MET A 49 17.31 40.31 -5.48
N SER A 50 18.65 40.18 -5.41
CA SER A 50 19.33 38.91 -5.19
C SER A 50 18.92 38.27 -3.86
N ALA A 51 18.88 39.07 -2.80
CA ALA A 51 18.46 38.62 -1.45
C ALA A 51 17.02 38.10 -1.47
N ALA A 52 16.10 38.82 -2.08
CA ALA A 52 14.70 38.39 -2.21
C ALA A 52 14.56 37.07 -3.01
N VAL A 53 15.38 36.87 -4.04
CA VAL A 53 15.41 35.60 -4.80
C VAL A 53 16.01 34.46 -3.96
N VAL A 54 17.02 34.72 -3.15
CA VAL A 54 17.59 33.75 -2.21
C VAL A 54 16.52 33.29 -1.21
N ASP A 55 15.79 34.23 -0.61
CA ASP A 55 14.72 33.92 0.35
C ASP A 55 13.61 33.09 -0.31
N LEU A 56 13.24 33.39 -1.55
CA LEU A 56 12.29 32.61 -2.32
C LEU A 56 12.77 31.18 -2.57
N VAL A 57 14.03 31.02 -3.00
CA VAL A 57 14.65 29.71 -3.22
C VAL A 57 14.66 28.88 -1.94
N ASP A 58 15.03 29.48 -0.81
CA ASP A 58 15.09 28.83 0.48
C ASP A 58 13.70 28.39 0.96
N GLY A 59 12.70 29.26 0.82
CA GLY A 59 11.30 28.92 1.09
C GLY A 59 10.82 27.74 0.25
N MET A 60 11.07 27.73 -1.05
CA MET A 60 10.72 26.64 -1.95
C MET A 60 11.44 25.34 -1.60
N LYS A 61 12.73 25.40 -1.23
CA LYS A 61 13.48 24.22 -0.79
C LYS A 61 12.88 23.61 0.49
N LYS A 62 12.55 24.44 1.49
CA LYS A 62 11.89 24.00 2.74
C LYS A 62 10.56 23.35 2.47
N THR A 63 9.74 23.95 1.63
CA THR A 63 8.44 23.41 1.21
C THR A 63 8.57 22.06 0.50
N THR A 64 9.54 21.96 -0.42
CA THR A 64 9.81 20.71 -1.15
C THR A 64 10.31 19.60 -0.21
N HIS A 65 11.21 19.95 0.72
CA HIS A 65 11.68 19.00 1.72
C HIS A 65 10.53 18.47 2.57
N PHE A 66 9.69 19.34 3.09
CA PHE A 66 8.52 18.97 3.88
C PHE A 66 7.57 18.07 3.08
N ALA A 67 7.23 18.44 1.84
CA ALA A 67 6.37 17.62 0.98
C ALA A 67 6.96 16.22 0.74
N LYS A 68 8.29 16.11 0.59
CA LYS A 68 8.99 14.83 0.45
C LYS A 68 8.91 13.99 1.72
N GLU A 69 9.11 14.58 2.89
CA GLU A 69 8.98 13.91 4.19
C GLU A 69 7.57 13.36 4.39
N VAL A 70 6.55 14.18 4.14
CA VAL A 70 5.14 13.75 4.20
C VAL A 70 4.87 12.60 3.23
N GLY A 71 5.42 12.68 2.00
CA GLY A 71 5.31 11.60 1.02
C GLY A 71 6.00 10.29 1.40
N GLN A 72 6.88 10.31 2.41
CA GLN A 72 7.53 9.15 3.03
C GLN A 72 6.86 8.71 4.34
N SER A 73 5.63 9.15 4.59
CA SER A 73 4.88 8.93 5.83
C SER A 73 5.55 9.51 7.08
N ASN A 74 6.49 10.46 6.92
CA ASN A 74 7.05 11.20 8.06
C ASN A 74 6.19 12.42 8.39
N PHE A 75 5.05 12.19 9.03
CA PHE A 75 4.12 13.26 9.41
C PHE A 75 4.57 14.11 10.60
N ASN A 76 5.63 13.69 11.31
CA ASN A 76 6.19 14.45 12.42
C ASN A 76 7.25 15.48 11.99
N SER A 77 7.54 15.59 10.70
CA SER A 77 8.50 16.56 10.17
C SER A 77 8.04 17.98 10.49
N PRO A 78 8.90 18.79 11.13
CA PRO A 78 8.54 20.15 11.47
C PRO A 78 8.49 21.03 10.22
N TYR A 79 7.40 21.77 10.08
CA TYR A 79 7.25 22.77 9.04
C TYR A 79 6.53 24.00 9.59
N LYS A 80 7.05 25.16 9.23
CA LYS A 80 6.44 26.46 9.59
C LYS A 80 6.14 27.20 8.29
N PRO A 81 4.91 27.65 8.07
CA PRO A 81 4.58 28.51 6.93
C PRO A 81 5.45 29.75 6.87
N LEU A 82 5.73 30.24 5.68
CA LEU A 82 6.59 31.39 5.46
C LEU A 82 5.98 32.69 6.00
N SER A 83 4.65 32.78 6.01
CA SER A 83 3.88 33.89 6.59
C SER A 83 2.51 33.40 7.05
N GLU A 84 1.75 34.26 7.72
CA GLU A 84 0.35 33.99 8.08
C GLU A 84 -0.56 33.85 6.85
N GLU A 85 -0.18 34.44 5.71
CA GLU A 85 -0.88 34.37 4.43
C GLU A 85 -0.31 33.30 3.50
N ASP A 86 0.57 32.43 3.95
CA ASP A 86 1.17 31.37 3.13
C ASP A 86 0.15 30.28 2.78
N VAL A 87 -0.60 30.50 1.72
CA VAL A 87 -1.63 29.57 1.21
C VAL A 87 -1.07 28.19 0.94
N LEU A 88 0.14 28.11 0.35
CA LEU A 88 0.76 26.84 0.01
C LEU A 88 1.21 26.09 1.29
N GLY A 89 1.86 26.76 2.22
CA GLY A 89 2.30 26.19 3.48
C GLY A 89 1.13 25.64 4.31
N HIS A 90 0.06 26.42 4.42
CA HIS A 90 -1.16 25.98 5.13
C HIS A 90 -1.85 24.81 4.44
N ALA A 91 -1.91 24.78 3.11
CA ALA A 91 -2.48 23.67 2.35
C ALA A 91 -1.67 22.38 2.56
N LEU A 92 -0.34 22.46 2.60
CA LEU A 92 0.54 21.32 2.86
C LEU A 92 0.41 20.78 4.29
N LEU A 93 0.28 21.66 5.29
CA LEU A 93 0.00 21.26 6.67
C LEU A 93 -1.32 20.52 6.78
N LYS A 94 -2.38 21.04 6.16
CA LYS A 94 -3.68 20.38 6.12
C LYS A 94 -3.60 19.00 5.45
N MET A 95 -2.92 18.90 4.30
CA MET A 95 -2.70 17.64 3.60
C MET A 95 -1.97 16.62 4.49
N ARG A 96 -0.92 17.04 5.20
CA ARG A 96 -0.20 16.19 6.17
C ARG A 96 -1.13 15.64 7.23
N ASP A 97 -1.97 16.50 7.83
CA ASP A 97 -2.87 16.12 8.91
C ASP A 97 -3.95 15.13 8.43
N GLU A 98 -4.50 15.35 7.24
CA GLU A 98 -5.46 14.44 6.60
C GLU A 98 -4.83 13.07 6.26
N LEU A 99 -3.58 13.06 5.77
CA LEU A 99 -2.85 11.82 5.48
C LEU A 99 -2.52 11.05 6.77
N ALA A 100 -2.03 11.73 7.81
CA ALA A 100 -1.73 11.13 9.11
C ALA A 100 -2.98 10.49 9.74
N GLU A 101 -4.13 11.17 9.69
CA GLU A 101 -5.38 10.62 10.20
C GLU A 101 -5.86 9.43 9.35
N THR A 102 -5.71 9.50 8.04
CA THR A 102 -6.06 8.39 7.14
C THR A 102 -5.21 7.14 7.42
N GLU A 103 -3.90 7.31 7.61
CA GLU A 103 -2.99 6.22 7.98
C GLU A 103 -3.39 5.58 9.30
N ARG A 104 -3.67 6.39 10.34
CA ARG A 104 -4.12 5.92 11.64
C ARG A 104 -5.41 5.10 11.55
N ILE A 105 -6.39 5.57 10.75
CA ILE A 105 -7.65 4.84 10.54
C ILE A 105 -7.41 3.52 9.81
N LEU A 106 -6.51 3.51 8.82
CA LEU A 106 -6.16 2.29 8.09
C LEU A 106 -5.47 1.27 8.98
N GLU A 107 -4.51 1.69 9.79
CA GLU A 107 -3.83 0.81 10.76
C GLU A 107 -4.82 0.17 11.73
N GLN A 108 -5.75 0.98 12.26
CA GLN A 108 -6.81 0.49 13.13
C GLN A 108 -7.68 -0.58 12.42
N LYS A 109 -8.13 -0.30 11.21
CA LYS A 109 -8.94 -1.25 10.41
C LYS A 109 -8.17 -2.53 10.08
N VAL A 110 -6.89 -2.42 9.74
CA VAL A 110 -6.04 -3.60 9.49
C VAL A 110 -5.94 -4.46 10.75
N LYS A 111 -5.73 -3.85 11.91
CA LYS A 111 -5.69 -4.55 13.19
C LYS A 111 -7.00 -5.29 13.48
N GLU A 112 -8.14 -4.58 13.40
CA GLU A 112 -9.48 -5.16 13.63
C GLU A 112 -9.77 -6.33 12.68
N ARG A 113 -9.46 -6.16 11.38
CA ARG A 113 -9.65 -7.23 10.39
C ARG A 113 -8.73 -8.43 10.61
N THR A 114 -7.51 -8.17 11.06
CA THR A 114 -6.58 -9.26 11.38
C THR A 114 -7.07 -10.09 12.56
N GLU A 115 -7.57 -9.43 13.61
CA GLU A 115 -8.17 -10.11 14.78
C GLU A 115 -9.42 -10.92 14.38
N GLU A 116 -10.30 -10.37 13.55
CA GLU A 116 -11.47 -11.06 13.01
C GLU A 116 -11.10 -12.31 12.21
N ILE A 117 -10.10 -12.20 11.33
CA ILE A 117 -9.59 -13.32 10.50
C ILE A 117 -9.01 -14.44 11.38
N VAL A 118 -8.30 -14.09 12.43
CA VAL A 118 -7.75 -15.10 13.37
C VAL A 118 -8.87 -15.85 14.05
N LEU A 119 -9.87 -15.16 14.58
CA LEU A 119 -11.02 -15.79 15.22
C LEU A 119 -11.80 -16.70 14.25
N GLN A 120 -12.04 -16.24 13.04
CA GLN A 120 -12.73 -17.01 12.02
C GLN A 120 -11.93 -18.26 11.60
N ARG A 121 -10.62 -18.15 11.50
CA ARG A 121 -9.75 -19.28 11.21
C ARG A 121 -9.83 -20.35 12.30
N ASP A 122 -9.76 -19.95 13.57
CA ASP A 122 -9.81 -20.86 14.70
C ASP A 122 -11.18 -21.57 14.80
N GLU A 123 -12.27 -20.87 14.51
CA GLU A 123 -13.61 -21.50 14.45
C GLU A 123 -13.71 -22.48 13.28
N ASN A 124 -13.22 -22.14 12.10
CA ASN A 124 -13.20 -23.04 10.95
C ASN A 124 -12.37 -24.31 11.25
N GLU A 125 -11.23 -24.18 11.94
CA GLU A 125 -10.42 -25.34 12.33
C GLU A 125 -11.18 -26.25 13.32
N ARG A 126 -11.87 -25.68 14.30
CA ARG A 126 -12.72 -26.45 15.21
C ARG A 126 -13.84 -27.19 14.47
N GLN A 127 -14.50 -26.53 13.51
CA GLN A 127 -15.53 -27.16 12.70
C GLN A 127 -14.97 -28.28 11.83
N ARG A 128 -13.80 -28.08 11.25
CA ARG A 128 -13.09 -29.11 10.47
C ARG A 128 -12.79 -30.35 11.29
N LEU A 129 -12.26 -30.20 12.49
CA LEU A 129 -11.97 -31.31 13.40
C LEU A 129 -13.26 -32.06 13.79
N LYS A 130 -14.35 -31.34 14.13
CA LYS A 130 -15.64 -31.97 14.40
C LYS A 130 -16.17 -32.76 13.19
N LEU A 131 -16.07 -32.21 12.01
CA LEU A 131 -16.51 -32.87 10.78
C LEU A 131 -15.71 -34.15 10.52
N GLU A 132 -14.40 -34.09 10.73
CA GLU A 132 -13.50 -35.25 10.59
C GLU A 132 -13.89 -36.39 11.56
N ASP A 133 -14.16 -36.06 12.81
CA ASP A 133 -14.58 -37.04 13.80
C ASP A 133 -15.94 -37.66 13.48
N LEU A 134 -16.92 -36.83 13.05
CA LEU A 134 -18.21 -37.33 12.60
C LEU A 134 -18.06 -38.25 11.38
N TYR A 135 -17.23 -37.84 10.41
CA TYR A 135 -16.97 -38.66 9.22
C TYR A 135 -16.35 -40.01 9.59
N LYS A 136 -15.41 -40.07 10.52
CA LYS A 136 -14.81 -41.32 11.05
C LYS A 136 -15.87 -42.19 11.71
N ALA A 137 -16.73 -41.62 12.54
CA ALA A 137 -17.78 -42.34 13.23
C ALA A 137 -18.83 -42.92 12.25
N VAL A 138 -19.31 -42.11 11.31
CA VAL A 138 -20.24 -42.57 10.27
C VAL A 138 -19.62 -43.66 9.41
N THR A 139 -18.39 -43.48 8.97
CA THR A 139 -17.69 -44.50 8.17
C THR A 139 -17.50 -45.82 8.92
N ALA A 140 -17.20 -45.76 10.22
CA ALA A 140 -17.07 -46.96 11.08
C ALA A 140 -18.44 -47.68 11.21
N SER A 141 -19.53 -46.91 11.39
CA SER A 141 -20.88 -47.48 11.48
C SER A 141 -21.32 -48.15 10.17
N ILE A 142 -21.03 -47.52 9.01
CA ILE A 142 -21.33 -48.11 7.72
C ILE A 142 -20.52 -49.40 7.48
N ARG A 143 -19.23 -49.42 7.86
CA ARG A 143 -18.39 -50.59 7.76
C ARG A 143 -18.88 -51.72 8.66
N TYR A 144 -19.40 -51.39 9.84
CA TYR A 144 -20.03 -52.34 10.70
C TYR A 144 -21.30 -52.96 10.09
N ALA A 145 -22.19 -52.09 9.57
CA ALA A 145 -23.43 -52.51 8.86
C ALA A 145 -23.07 -53.46 7.69
N LYS A 146 -22.04 -53.14 6.91
CA LYS A 146 -21.53 -53.99 5.80
C LYS A 146 -21.14 -55.38 6.30
N ARG A 147 -20.44 -55.46 7.43
CA ARG A 147 -20.06 -56.77 8.04
C ARG A 147 -21.26 -57.58 8.46
N LEU A 148 -22.27 -56.96 9.05
CA LEU A 148 -23.51 -57.62 9.40
C LEU A 148 -24.26 -58.12 8.17
N GLN A 149 -24.38 -57.27 7.12
CA GLN A 149 -25.01 -57.61 5.87
C GLN A 149 -24.34 -58.82 5.22
N ASN A 150 -23.02 -58.82 5.15
CA ASN A 150 -22.24 -59.96 4.59
C ASN A 150 -22.37 -61.24 5.41
N SER A 151 -22.68 -61.15 6.75
CA SER A 151 -22.88 -62.32 7.61
C SER A 151 -24.26 -62.97 7.43
N ILE A 152 -25.26 -62.19 6.99
CA ILE A 152 -26.63 -62.66 6.81
C ILE A 152 -26.79 -63.22 5.37
N LEU A 153 -26.12 -62.63 4.36
CA LEU A 153 -26.20 -63.11 3.01
C LEU A 153 -25.46 -64.43 2.84
N PRO A 154 -26.12 -65.46 2.27
CA PRO A 154 -25.45 -66.73 2.03
C PRO A 154 -24.32 -66.60 1.02
N PRO A 155 -23.21 -67.29 1.18
CA PRO A 155 -22.16 -67.35 0.19
C PRO A 155 -22.66 -67.81 -1.18
N LYS A 156 -22.07 -67.30 -2.25
CA LYS A 156 -22.47 -67.68 -3.64
C LYS A 156 -22.37 -69.17 -3.88
N GLU A 157 -21.42 -69.82 -3.33
CA GLU A 157 -21.19 -71.25 -3.41
C GLU A 157 -22.37 -72.06 -2.82
N VAL A 158 -22.98 -71.61 -1.75
CA VAL A 158 -24.14 -72.24 -1.16
C VAL A 158 -25.35 -72.07 -2.05
N ILE A 159 -25.56 -70.88 -2.62
CA ILE A 159 -26.66 -70.62 -3.52
C ILE A 159 -26.56 -71.50 -4.77
N GLN A 160 -25.37 -71.55 -5.38
CA GLN A 160 -25.11 -72.40 -6.57
C GLN A 160 -25.29 -73.91 -6.32
N THR A 161 -25.06 -74.37 -5.07
CA THR A 161 -25.26 -75.78 -4.69
C THR A 161 -26.75 -76.10 -4.61
N ILE A 162 -27.59 -75.16 -4.13
CA ILE A 162 -29.04 -75.34 -3.98
C ILE A 162 -29.79 -75.10 -5.32
N CYS A 163 -29.35 -74.13 -6.05
CA CYS A 163 -29.96 -73.69 -7.33
C CYS A 163 -28.89 -73.55 -8.42
N PRO A 164 -28.48 -74.63 -9.10
CA PRO A 164 -27.37 -74.60 -10.07
C PRO A 164 -27.58 -73.65 -11.25
N ASP A 165 -28.80 -73.44 -11.71
CA ASP A 165 -29.17 -72.60 -12.86
C ASP A 165 -29.57 -71.17 -12.43
N SER A 166 -29.07 -70.69 -11.26
CA SER A 166 -29.31 -69.35 -10.76
C SER A 166 -28.11 -68.40 -10.90
N PHE A 167 -28.39 -67.13 -10.97
CA PHE A 167 -27.33 -66.13 -10.85
C PHE A 167 -27.69 -65.12 -9.72
N VAL A 168 -26.61 -64.60 -9.08
CA VAL A 168 -26.77 -63.59 -8.04
C VAL A 168 -26.22 -62.25 -8.55
N LEU A 169 -27.11 -61.26 -8.72
CA LEU A 169 -26.77 -59.90 -9.01
C LEU A 169 -26.74 -59.07 -7.71
N TYR A 170 -25.55 -58.82 -7.16
CA TYR A 170 -25.37 -57.96 -5.99
C TYR A 170 -24.51 -56.75 -6.38
N LYS A 171 -25.17 -55.61 -6.56
CA LYS A 171 -24.52 -54.34 -6.95
C LYS A 171 -25.04 -53.22 -6.08
N PRO A 172 -24.54 -53.08 -4.85
CA PRO A 172 -24.92 -51.98 -3.95
C PRO A 172 -24.55 -50.65 -4.58
N LYS A 173 -25.38 -49.60 -4.38
CA LYS A 173 -25.10 -48.23 -4.82
C LYS A 173 -23.94 -47.63 -4.07
N ASP A 174 -23.84 -47.93 -2.76
CA ASP A 174 -22.85 -47.45 -1.83
C ASP A 174 -22.13 -48.62 -1.09
N ILE A 175 -21.61 -48.37 0.09
CA ILE A 175 -20.89 -49.36 0.89
C ILE A 175 -21.78 -50.51 1.35
N VAL A 176 -23.08 -50.22 1.59
CA VAL A 176 -24.12 -51.19 1.97
C VAL A 176 -25.31 -51.07 1.04
N SER A 177 -26.07 -52.20 0.87
CA SER A 177 -27.32 -52.21 0.13
C SER A 177 -28.50 -51.92 1.07
N GLY A 178 -29.54 -51.22 0.54
CA GLY A 178 -30.77 -50.94 1.30
C GLY A 178 -31.78 -52.10 1.28
N ASP A 179 -31.81 -52.86 0.20
CA ASP A 179 -32.78 -53.97 -0.02
C ASP A 179 -32.01 -55.28 -0.31
N PHE A 180 -32.62 -56.39 0.11
CA PHE A 180 -32.12 -57.75 -0.12
C PHE A 180 -33.20 -58.57 -0.80
#